data_308d7c22448a6f52243b94a012c4ee7b
#
_entry.id   308d7c22448a6f52243b94a012c4ee7b
#
_cell.length_a   1.000
_cell.length_b   1.000
_cell.length_c   1.000
_cell.angle_alpha   90.00
_cell.angle_beta   90.00
_cell.angle_gamma   90.00
#
_symmetry.space_group_name_H-M   'P 1'
#
loop_
_entity.id
_entity.type
_entity.pdbx_description
1 polymer ?
#
loop_
_entity_poly.entity_id
_entity_poly.type
_entity_poly.pdbx_seq_one_letter_code
_entity_poly.pdbx_strand_id
1 'polypeptide(L)' 'MSRLFDALAEVVPASQIGFWLDIPNPAFEGSTPLQVIERGESDRLWRMIWELRIGNSGD' A
#
# COMPACT_ATOMS: atom_id res chain seq x y z
N MET A 1 8.42 -0.32 -15.18
CA MET A 1 8.89 0.04 -13.87
C MET A 1 7.76 0.46 -12.99
N SER A 2 7.70 -0.08 -11.82
CA SER A 2 6.57 0.18 -10.94
C SER A 2 6.94 1.21 -9.89
N ARG A 3 6.50 2.43 -10.08
CA ARG A 3 6.68 3.46 -9.06
C ARG A 3 5.92 3.12 -7.80
N LEU A 4 4.77 2.48 -7.95
CA LEU A 4 3.96 2.09 -6.80
C LEU A 4 4.74 1.13 -5.91
N PHE A 5 5.41 0.15 -6.53
CA PHE A 5 6.18 -0.81 -5.77
C PHE A 5 7.31 -0.13 -5.01
N ASP A 6 7.98 0.80 -5.67
CA ASP A 6 9.07 1.55 -5.04
C ASP A 6 8.57 2.39 -3.87
N ALA A 7 7.44 3.05 -4.05
CA ALA A 7 6.85 3.85 -2.98
C ALA A 7 6.41 2.98 -1.82
N LEU A 8 5.84 1.82 -2.13
CA LEU A 8 5.38 0.89 -1.12
C LEU A 8 6.55 0.37 -0.27
N ALA A 9 7.71 0.20 -0.89
CA ALA A 9 8.90 -0.28 -0.19
C ALA A 9 9.39 0.71 0.86
N GLU A 10 8.93 1.95 0.81
CA GLU A 10 9.28 2.94 1.83
C GLU A 10 8.48 2.75 3.12
N VAL A 11 7.31 2.14 3.04
CA VAL A 11 6.46 1.95 4.20
C VAL A 11 6.31 0.49 4.60
N VAL A 12 6.55 -0.43 3.68
CA VAL A 12 6.51 -1.87 3.94
C VAL A 12 7.86 -2.44 3.52
N PRO A 13 8.56 -3.16 4.40
CA PRO A 13 9.84 -3.76 4.01
C PRO A 13 9.70 -4.57 2.72
N ALA A 14 10.64 -4.40 1.80
CA ALA A 14 10.57 -5.03 0.49
C ALA A 14 10.37 -6.53 0.58
N SER A 15 11.00 -7.18 1.56
CA SER A 15 10.88 -8.63 1.74
C SER A 15 9.50 -9.06 2.19
N GLN A 16 8.65 -8.13 2.61
CA GLN A 16 7.32 -8.44 3.11
C GLN A 16 6.20 -7.95 2.23
N ILE A 17 6.52 -7.24 1.16
CA ILE A 17 5.50 -6.66 0.29
C ILE A 17 4.60 -7.74 -0.30
N GLY A 18 5.19 -8.84 -0.78
CA GLY A 18 4.40 -9.92 -1.36
C GLY A 18 3.38 -10.49 -0.39
N PHE A 19 3.80 -10.70 0.84
CA PHE A 19 2.94 -11.20 1.89
C PHE A 19 1.85 -10.17 2.23
N TRP A 20 2.25 -8.92 2.37
CA TRP A 20 1.34 -7.82 2.69
C TRP A 20 0.24 -7.66 1.65
N LEU A 21 0.58 -7.85 0.38
CA LEU A 21 -0.39 -7.73 -0.71
C LEU A 21 -1.50 -8.77 -0.64
N ASP A 22 -1.26 -9.88 0.04
CA ASP A 22 -2.20 -10.98 0.12
C ASP A 22 -3.04 -11.00 1.40
N ILE A 23 -2.85 -10.05 2.28
CA ILE A 23 -3.56 -10.00 3.55
C ILE A 23 -4.70 -8.99 3.46
N PRO A 24 -5.93 -9.37 3.85
CA PRO A 24 -7.01 -8.39 3.93
C PRO A 24 -6.60 -7.20 4.78
N ASN A 25 -6.92 -6.02 4.33
CA ASN A 25 -6.44 -4.79 4.95
C ASN A 25 -7.62 -3.91 5.34
N PRO A 26 -7.72 -3.50 6.61
CA PRO A 26 -8.84 -2.64 7.05
C PRO A 26 -8.87 -1.32 6.29
N ALA A 27 -7.74 -0.82 5.82
CA ALA A 27 -7.70 0.41 5.03
C ALA A 27 -8.50 0.28 3.72
N PHE A 28 -8.76 -0.95 3.28
CA PHE A 28 -9.49 -1.23 2.05
C PHE A 28 -10.75 -2.04 2.32
N GLU A 29 -11.37 -1.82 3.47
CA GLU A 29 -12.62 -2.48 3.88
C GLU A 29 -12.53 -4.01 3.83
N GLY A 30 -11.36 -4.54 4.17
CA GLY A 30 -11.16 -5.98 4.22
C GLY A 30 -10.72 -6.60 2.91
N SER A 31 -10.57 -5.81 1.85
CA SER A 31 -9.97 -6.30 0.61
C SER A 31 -8.47 -6.40 0.76
N THR A 32 -7.85 -7.30 0.01
CA THR A 32 -6.40 -7.32 -0.01
C THR A 32 -5.90 -6.18 -0.90
N PRO A 33 -4.70 -5.65 -0.62
CA PRO A 33 -4.13 -4.63 -1.51
C PRO A 33 -4.04 -5.11 -2.96
N LEU A 34 -3.75 -6.39 -3.18
CA LEU A 34 -3.70 -6.92 -4.53
C LEU A 34 -5.05 -6.81 -5.23
N GLN A 35 -6.13 -7.10 -4.51
CA GLN A 35 -7.48 -6.97 -5.07
C GLN A 35 -7.78 -5.53 -5.46
N VAL A 36 -7.34 -4.59 -4.66
CA VAL A 36 -7.53 -3.16 -4.94
C VAL A 36 -6.81 -2.79 -6.23
N ILE A 37 -5.58 -3.27 -6.41
CA ILE A 37 -4.82 -3.02 -7.62
C ILE A 37 -5.52 -3.66 -8.84
N GLU A 38 -5.99 -4.89 -8.68
CA GLU A 38 -6.64 -5.62 -9.77
C GLU A 38 -7.94 -4.95 -10.22
N ARG A 39 -8.60 -4.24 -9.33
CA ARG A 39 -9.81 -3.50 -9.67
C ARG A 39 -9.51 -2.14 -10.32
N GLY A 40 -8.25 -1.82 -10.51
CA GLY A 40 -7.87 -0.54 -11.09
C GLY A 40 -7.92 0.61 -10.09
N GLU A 41 -7.88 0.30 -8.81
CA GLU A 41 -7.99 1.31 -7.76
C GLU A 41 -6.65 1.55 -7.05
N SER A 42 -5.56 1.47 -7.79
CA SER A 42 -4.24 1.65 -7.19
C SER A 42 -4.03 3.03 -6.58
N ASP A 43 -4.85 4.01 -6.99
CA ASP A 43 -4.81 5.34 -6.36
C ASP A 43 -5.11 5.26 -4.86
N ARG A 44 -5.87 4.25 -4.43
CA ARG A 44 -6.13 4.05 -3.01
C ARG A 44 -4.86 3.67 -2.25
N LEU A 45 -3.99 2.89 -2.88
CA LEU A 45 -2.70 2.55 -2.29
C LEU A 45 -1.81 3.78 -2.19
N TRP A 46 -1.80 4.61 -3.25
CA TRP A 46 -1.02 5.84 -3.22
C TRP A 46 -1.47 6.75 -2.09
N ARG A 47 -2.77 6.85 -1.88
CA ARG A 47 -3.30 7.66 -0.78
C ARG A 47 -2.84 7.11 0.57
N MET A 48 -2.90 5.80 0.74
CA MET A 48 -2.47 5.17 1.98
C MET A 48 -0.99 5.44 2.24
N ILE A 49 -0.16 5.28 1.21
CA ILE A 49 1.27 5.52 1.34
C ILE A 49 1.52 6.97 1.73
N TRP A 50 0.83 7.88 1.08
CA TRP A 50 0.96 9.31 1.37
C TRP A 50 0.59 9.61 2.82
N GLU A 51 -0.52 9.06 3.29
CA GLU A 51 -0.98 9.29 4.65
C GLU A 51 -0.02 8.72 5.68
N LEU A 52 0.53 7.56 5.40
CA LEU A 52 1.51 6.95 6.31
C LEU A 52 2.78 7.78 6.40
N ARG A 53 3.23 8.30 5.27
CA ARG A 53 4.45 9.11 5.26
C ARG A 53 4.25 10.42 6.01
N ILE A 54 3.12 11.08 5.79
CA ILE A 54 2.80 12.31 6.49
C ILE A 54 2.62 12.03 7.97
N GLY A 55 1.92 10.98 8.33
CA GLY A 55 1.69 10.62 9.72
C GLY A 55 2.98 10.37 10.47
N ASN A 56 3.95 9.75 9.79
CA ASN A 56 5.23 9.46 10.42
C ASN A 56 6.10 10.69 10.61
N SER A 57 5.95 11.68 9.74
CA SER A 57 6.77 12.88 9.81
C SER A 57 6.03 14.04 10.44
N GLY A 58 4.76 13.84 10.77
CA GLY A 58 3.89 14.92 11.19
C GLY A 58 4.17 15.45 12.56
N ASP A 59 5.02 14.83 13.25
CA ASP A 59 5.34 15.32 14.56
C ASP A 59 6.76 15.38 14.83
#